data_8ab8b162665fbe29c2cea71409aad914
#
_entry.id   8ab8b162665fbe29c2cea71409aad914
#
_cell.length_a   1.000
_cell.length_b   1.000
_cell.length_c   1.000
_cell.angle_alpha   90.00
_cell.angle_beta   90.00
_cell.angle_gamma   90.00
#
_symmetry.space_group_name_H-M   'P 1'
#
loop_
_entity.id
_entity.type
_entity.pdbx_description
1 polymer ?
#
loop_
_entity_poly.entity_id
_entity_poly.type
_entity_poly.pdbx_seq_one_letter_code
_entity_poly.pdbx_strand_id
1 'polypeptide(L)'
;MTAIRKGVLSFAALMIVLFGTQISTAFAQMPKIKVGRTLGGSGFHIPSYIAVDKGLFKAEGLDADFIAAQAGVLVRAALAKEIEFVPIPGGGSEAMLKGAPLVFIVGESLVSQWTITTTPDIKRVEDLRGKTIGLERPGQAAYTEAVVVLGKFFKMEPGKDYKVITFNAEPDRVAALINKSVQGAILSFPHAARAEKEGMKILLKTGDYIPRLGGTFIAHKDLVKEKRDVTKRFIRAMVKANDYVKANKKGTIDVIQKYFEIKDAALAEGIYNQVQNAFGPEIPPDLLKELFESRTTPELGWPAGKPLPDIEQFVVRDLLNETLKEMGRTPKK
;
A
#
# COMPACT_ATOMS: atom_id res chain seq x y z
N MET A 1 71.41 -41.30 63.52
CA MET A 1 71.73 -41.29 62.13
C MET A 1 70.45 -41.37 61.37
N THR A 2 70.21 -40.42 60.74
CA THR A 2 68.95 -39.79 60.37
C THR A 2 68.26 -40.43 59.13
N ALA A 3 67.02 -40.92 59.33
CA ALA A 3 66.15 -41.42 58.27
C ALA A 3 65.25 -40.30 57.80
N ILE A 4 65.42 -39.93 56.53
CA ILE A 4 64.59 -38.93 55.86
C ILE A 4 63.34 -39.66 55.29
N ARG A 5 62.17 -39.33 55.86
CA ARG A 5 60.85 -39.76 55.31
C ARG A 5 60.51 -38.83 54.18
N LYS A 6 60.45 -39.38 53.03
CA LYS A 6 59.88 -38.73 51.82
C LYS A 6 58.36 -38.75 51.91
N GLY A 7 57.73 -37.60 52.09
CA GLY A 7 56.30 -37.45 51.96
C GLY A 7 55.96 -37.26 50.47
N VAL A 8 55.16 -38.19 50.00
CA VAL A 8 54.56 -38.11 48.65
C VAL A 8 53.32 -37.22 48.76
N LEU A 9 53.43 -35.99 48.31
CA LEU A 9 52.30 -35.08 48.07
C LEU A 9 51.64 -35.42 46.73
N SER A 10 50.54 -36.13 46.79
CA SER A 10 49.67 -36.34 45.64
C SER A 10 49.00 -35.01 45.28
N PHE A 11 49.46 -34.37 44.21
CA PHE A 11 48.76 -33.26 43.57
C PHE A 11 47.58 -33.84 42.79
N ALA A 12 46.41 -33.86 43.37
CA ALA A 12 45.16 -34.03 42.64
C ALA A 12 44.91 -32.76 41.83
N ALA A 13 45.30 -32.73 40.57
CA ALA A 13 44.96 -31.69 39.63
C ALA A 13 43.46 -31.78 39.35
N LEU A 14 42.69 -30.92 40.02
CA LEU A 14 41.27 -30.68 39.72
C LEU A 14 41.19 -29.98 38.39
N MET A 15 41.04 -30.78 37.33
CA MET A 15 40.70 -30.26 35.99
C MET A 15 39.24 -29.76 36.04
N ILE A 16 39.05 -28.48 36.36
CA ILE A 16 37.80 -27.78 36.08
C ILE A 16 37.71 -27.65 34.58
N VAL A 17 37.01 -28.61 33.96
CA VAL A 17 36.53 -28.46 32.57
C VAL A 17 35.49 -27.37 32.59
N LEU A 18 35.93 -26.15 32.39
CA LEU A 18 35.06 -25.03 32.02
C LEU A 18 34.44 -25.36 30.66
N PHE A 19 33.33 -26.10 30.70
CA PHE A 19 32.40 -26.09 29.59
C PHE A 19 31.87 -24.64 29.49
N GLY A 20 32.64 -23.79 28.86
CA GLY A 20 32.16 -22.53 28.34
C GLY A 20 31.06 -22.86 27.35
N THR A 21 29.81 -22.86 27.85
CA THR A 21 28.64 -22.75 26.97
C THR A 21 28.83 -21.43 26.22
N GLN A 22 29.44 -21.55 25.07
CA GLN A 22 29.38 -20.50 24.04
C GLN A 22 27.87 -20.39 23.72
N ILE A 23 27.16 -19.56 24.47
CA ILE A 23 25.90 -19.01 24.04
C ILE A 23 26.29 -18.14 22.84
N SER A 24 26.46 -18.79 21.67
CA SER A 24 26.37 -18.08 20.40
C SER A 24 24.98 -17.51 20.38
N THR A 25 24.85 -16.26 20.85
CA THR A 25 23.77 -15.40 20.41
C THR A 25 23.98 -15.27 18.91
N ALA A 26 23.53 -16.28 18.18
CA ALA A 26 23.28 -16.13 16.77
C ALA A 26 22.30 -14.96 16.72
N PHE A 27 22.81 -13.76 16.42
CA PHE A 27 21.96 -12.66 15.98
C PHE A 27 21.23 -13.22 14.77
N ALA A 28 20.01 -13.71 15.01
CA ALA A 28 19.19 -14.26 13.94
C ALA A 28 19.08 -13.11 12.93
N GLN A 29 19.69 -13.32 11.76
CA GLN A 29 19.70 -12.32 10.70
C GLN A 29 18.24 -11.98 10.41
N MET A 30 17.89 -10.69 10.48
CA MET A 30 16.52 -10.26 10.24
C MET A 30 16.06 -10.78 8.88
N PRO A 31 14.89 -11.44 8.80
CA PRO A 31 14.35 -11.88 7.52
C PRO A 31 14.30 -10.70 6.54
N LYS A 32 14.92 -10.89 5.39
CA LYS A 32 14.80 -9.93 4.28
C LYS A 32 13.44 -10.09 3.63
N ILE A 33 12.78 -8.97 3.41
CA ILE A 33 11.52 -8.90 2.67
C ILE A 33 11.61 -7.81 1.59
N LYS A 34 10.94 -8.03 0.48
CA LYS A 34 10.75 -7.02 -0.55
C LYS A 34 9.33 -6.47 -0.47
N VAL A 35 9.20 -5.17 -0.43
CA VAL A 35 7.93 -4.46 -0.37
C VAL A 35 7.79 -3.60 -1.61
N GLY A 36 6.73 -3.80 -2.39
CA GLY A 36 6.47 -3.00 -3.57
C GLY A 36 6.03 -1.58 -3.22
N ARG A 37 6.35 -0.63 -4.10
CA ARG A 37 5.76 0.71 -4.11
C ARG A 37 5.55 1.18 -5.54
N THR A 38 4.55 2.01 -5.76
CA THR A 38 4.29 2.60 -7.09
C THR A 38 5.37 3.61 -7.47
N LEU A 39 5.68 3.70 -8.77
CA LEU A 39 6.56 4.74 -9.30
C LEU A 39 5.98 6.13 -9.03
N GLY A 40 6.85 7.07 -8.64
CA GLY A 40 6.46 8.46 -8.35
C GLY A 40 5.69 8.64 -7.04
N GLY A 41 5.46 7.58 -6.29
CA GLY A 41 4.69 7.61 -5.05
C GLY A 41 3.18 7.71 -5.28
N SER A 42 2.42 7.50 -4.21
CA SER A 42 0.97 7.70 -4.20
C SER A 42 0.51 8.02 -2.78
N GLY A 43 -0.49 8.88 -2.64
CA GLY A 43 -1.06 9.27 -1.35
C GLY A 43 -1.64 8.10 -0.56
N PHE A 44 -2.05 7.04 -1.24
CA PHE A 44 -2.54 5.80 -0.61
C PHE A 44 -1.48 5.11 0.27
N HIS A 45 -0.18 5.38 0.04
CA HIS A 45 0.94 4.66 0.64
C HIS A 45 1.73 5.49 1.66
N ILE A 46 1.15 6.57 2.19
CA ILE A 46 1.79 7.38 3.24
C ILE A 46 2.17 6.52 4.46
N PRO A 47 1.32 5.59 4.96
CA PRO A 47 1.74 4.70 6.06
C PRO A 47 2.94 3.83 5.71
N SER A 48 3.02 3.29 4.48
CA SER A 48 4.19 2.52 4.03
C SER A 48 5.47 3.34 4.07
N TYR A 49 5.42 4.59 3.62
CA TYR A 49 6.57 5.50 3.66
C TYR A 49 6.99 5.81 5.11
N ILE A 50 6.02 5.96 6.02
CA ILE A 50 6.27 6.09 7.46
C ILE A 50 6.93 4.82 8.00
N ALA A 51 6.43 3.64 7.65
CA ALA A 51 6.99 2.39 8.13
C ALA A 51 8.48 2.24 7.78
N VAL A 52 8.87 2.71 6.59
CA VAL A 52 10.29 2.75 6.17
C VAL A 52 11.04 3.86 6.89
N ASP A 53 10.56 5.09 6.81
CA ASP A 53 11.27 6.28 7.28
C ASP A 53 11.51 6.26 8.80
N LYS A 54 10.56 5.71 9.56
CA LYS A 54 10.64 5.58 11.02
C LYS A 54 11.16 4.22 11.48
N GLY A 55 11.62 3.37 10.56
CA GLY A 55 12.23 2.08 10.89
C GLY A 55 11.27 1.08 11.52
N LEU A 56 9.96 1.17 11.27
CA LEU A 56 8.96 0.30 11.92
C LEU A 56 9.09 -1.16 11.47
N PHE A 57 9.50 -1.43 10.23
CA PHE A 57 9.83 -2.78 9.79
C PHE A 57 11.03 -3.34 10.56
N LYS A 58 12.08 -2.54 10.73
CA LYS A 58 13.27 -2.92 11.50
C LYS A 58 12.93 -3.16 12.98
N ALA A 59 12.05 -2.35 13.55
CA ALA A 59 11.57 -2.53 14.94
C ALA A 59 10.77 -3.83 15.12
N GLU A 60 10.16 -4.35 14.05
CA GLU A 60 9.51 -5.68 14.01
C GLU A 60 10.48 -6.79 13.58
N GLY A 61 11.79 -6.50 13.50
CA GLY A 61 12.79 -7.47 13.12
C GLY A 61 12.75 -7.88 11.65
N LEU A 62 12.35 -6.98 10.75
CA LEU A 62 12.32 -7.18 9.31
C LEU A 62 13.32 -6.25 8.61
N ASP A 63 14.13 -6.81 7.71
CA ASP A 63 14.98 -6.05 6.78
C ASP A 63 14.20 -5.85 5.48
N ALA A 64 13.55 -4.69 5.34
CA ALA A 64 12.64 -4.39 4.24
C ALA A 64 13.34 -3.62 3.13
N ASP A 65 13.36 -4.19 1.92
CA ASP A 65 13.80 -3.55 0.68
C ASP A 65 12.58 -3.05 -0.12
N PHE A 66 12.56 -1.77 -0.48
CA PHE A 66 11.45 -1.12 -1.17
C PHE A 66 11.69 -1.06 -2.67
N ILE A 67 10.90 -1.83 -3.42
CA ILE A 67 11.01 -1.97 -4.87
C ILE A 67 9.99 -1.06 -5.58
N ALA A 68 10.48 -0.05 -6.29
CA ALA A 68 9.64 0.83 -7.09
C ALA A 68 9.38 0.24 -8.47
N ALA A 69 8.12 0.05 -8.83
CA ALA A 69 7.73 -0.40 -10.17
C ALA A 69 6.31 0.05 -10.54
N GLN A 70 5.93 -0.14 -11.80
CA GLN A 70 4.55 0.04 -12.24
C GLN A 70 3.62 -0.96 -11.56
N ALA A 71 2.37 -0.57 -11.27
CA ALA A 71 1.40 -1.40 -10.56
C ALA A 71 1.26 -2.83 -11.15
N GLY A 72 1.12 -2.95 -12.48
CA GLY A 72 1.02 -4.26 -13.14
C GLY A 72 2.29 -5.11 -13.02
N VAL A 73 3.47 -4.50 -12.95
CA VAL A 73 4.74 -5.21 -12.70
C VAL A 73 4.77 -5.75 -11.28
N LEU A 74 4.36 -4.93 -10.30
CA LEU A 74 4.30 -5.32 -8.90
C LEU A 74 3.36 -6.52 -8.68
N VAL A 75 2.18 -6.51 -9.30
CA VAL A 75 1.25 -7.66 -9.21
C VAL A 75 1.86 -8.93 -9.78
N ARG A 76 2.52 -8.86 -10.94
CA ARG A 76 3.21 -10.03 -11.52
C ARG A 76 4.35 -10.52 -10.63
N ALA A 77 5.13 -9.62 -10.06
CA ALA A 77 6.20 -9.98 -9.12
C ALA A 77 5.68 -10.64 -7.84
N ALA A 78 4.50 -10.21 -7.33
CA ALA A 78 3.83 -10.88 -6.22
C ALA A 78 3.37 -12.29 -6.61
N LEU A 79 2.82 -12.46 -7.82
CA LEU A 79 2.45 -13.79 -8.36
C LEU A 79 3.65 -14.73 -8.51
N ALA A 80 4.79 -14.18 -8.95
CA ALA A 80 6.05 -14.92 -9.07
C ALA A 80 6.76 -15.13 -7.72
N LYS A 81 6.23 -14.62 -6.61
CA LYS A 81 6.84 -14.62 -5.26
C LYS A 81 8.18 -13.89 -5.20
N GLU A 82 8.45 -12.99 -6.15
CA GLU A 82 9.68 -12.19 -6.21
C GLU A 82 9.61 -10.96 -5.29
N ILE A 83 8.40 -10.48 -4.99
CA ILE A 83 8.11 -9.43 -4.01
C ILE A 83 7.06 -9.98 -3.05
N GLU A 84 7.35 -9.91 -1.75
CA GLU A 84 6.49 -10.50 -0.73
C GLU A 84 5.17 -9.73 -0.54
N PHE A 85 5.26 -8.40 -0.45
CA PHE A 85 4.12 -7.56 -0.07
C PHE A 85 3.96 -6.39 -1.05
N VAL A 86 2.78 -6.28 -1.65
CA VAL A 86 2.53 -5.32 -2.73
C VAL A 86 1.25 -4.52 -2.45
N PRO A 87 1.30 -3.18 -2.42
CA PRO A 87 0.15 -2.34 -2.08
C PRO A 87 -0.73 -2.01 -3.30
N ILE A 88 -1.13 -3.02 -4.07
CA ILE A 88 -1.89 -2.83 -5.33
C ILE A 88 -3.23 -3.58 -5.26
N PRO A 89 -4.23 -3.04 -4.48
CA PRO A 89 -5.50 -3.73 -4.31
C PRO A 89 -6.27 -3.91 -5.63
N GLY A 90 -6.29 -2.90 -6.48
CA GLY A 90 -7.07 -2.94 -7.71
C GLY A 90 -6.60 -4.02 -8.71
N GLY A 91 -5.31 -4.01 -9.06
CA GLY A 91 -4.73 -5.05 -9.92
C GLY A 91 -4.70 -6.42 -9.25
N GLY A 92 -4.56 -6.44 -7.91
CA GLY A 92 -4.63 -7.67 -7.11
C GLY A 92 -6.01 -8.30 -7.17
N SER A 93 -7.10 -7.53 -6.94
CA SER A 93 -8.46 -8.04 -7.01
C SER A 93 -8.84 -8.55 -8.41
N GLU A 94 -8.39 -7.86 -9.46
CA GLU A 94 -8.58 -8.33 -10.84
C GLU A 94 -7.87 -9.68 -11.09
N ALA A 95 -6.63 -9.82 -10.62
CA ALA A 95 -5.90 -11.08 -10.71
C ALA A 95 -6.59 -12.20 -9.91
N MET A 96 -7.07 -11.92 -8.69
CA MET A 96 -7.82 -12.87 -7.85
C MET A 96 -9.11 -13.36 -8.53
N LEU A 97 -9.86 -12.46 -9.18
CA LEU A 97 -11.05 -12.82 -9.96
C LEU A 97 -10.74 -13.73 -11.16
N LYS A 98 -9.51 -13.68 -11.67
CA LYS A 98 -8.98 -14.56 -12.71
C LYS A 98 -8.31 -15.85 -12.16
N GLY A 99 -8.45 -16.10 -10.86
CA GLY A 99 -7.94 -17.31 -10.20
C GLY A 99 -6.51 -17.21 -9.67
N ALA A 100 -5.90 -16.02 -9.64
CA ALA A 100 -4.56 -15.85 -9.10
C ALA A 100 -4.52 -16.15 -7.58
N PRO A 101 -3.49 -16.86 -7.08
CA PRO A 101 -3.35 -17.24 -5.68
C PRO A 101 -2.85 -16.07 -4.81
N LEU A 102 -3.50 -14.92 -4.90
CA LEU A 102 -3.20 -13.73 -4.11
C LEU A 102 -4.26 -13.55 -3.02
N VAL A 103 -3.87 -12.91 -1.92
CA VAL A 103 -4.76 -12.54 -0.81
C VAL A 103 -4.42 -11.17 -0.28
N PHE A 104 -5.44 -10.48 0.26
CA PHE A 104 -5.28 -9.27 1.06
C PHE A 104 -4.83 -9.64 2.47
N ILE A 105 -3.87 -8.88 3.01
CA ILE A 105 -3.27 -9.18 4.33
C ILE A 105 -3.48 -8.05 5.36
N VAL A 106 -3.45 -6.79 4.95
CA VAL A 106 -3.63 -5.63 5.85
C VAL A 106 -4.07 -4.42 5.05
N GLY A 107 -5.00 -3.64 5.61
CA GLY A 107 -5.42 -2.35 5.06
C GLY A 107 -4.34 -1.29 5.19
N GLU A 108 -4.44 -0.28 4.35
CA GLU A 108 -3.58 0.90 4.37
C GLU A 108 -4.41 2.17 4.21
N SER A 109 -5.19 2.30 3.14
CA SER A 109 -6.13 3.40 2.94
C SER A 109 -7.56 2.88 2.86
N LEU A 110 -8.41 3.34 3.79
CA LEU A 110 -9.81 2.90 3.91
C LEU A 110 -10.75 3.65 2.97
N VAL A 111 -10.25 4.67 2.28
CA VAL A 111 -11.05 5.48 1.36
C VAL A 111 -10.32 5.65 0.04
N SER A 112 -11.07 5.85 -1.03
CA SER A 112 -10.48 6.29 -2.29
C SER A 112 -9.98 7.73 -2.15
N GLN A 113 -8.72 7.95 -2.52
CA GLN A 113 -8.09 9.27 -2.51
C GLN A 113 -7.92 9.83 -3.94
N TRP A 114 -8.52 9.21 -4.95
CA TRP A 114 -8.47 9.71 -6.30
C TRP A 114 -9.32 10.95 -6.48
N THR A 115 -8.84 11.83 -7.31
CA THR A 115 -9.56 13.02 -7.77
C THR A 115 -9.53 13.07 -9.29
N ILE A 116 -10.56 13.62 -9.90
CA ILE A 116 -10.45 14.14 -11.27
C ILE A 116 -10.08 15.61 -11.13
N THR A 117 -8.83 15.92 -11.47
CA THR A 117 -8.25 17.26 -11.41
C THR A 117 -8.15 17.77 -12.84
N THR A 118 -8.48 19.04 -13.07
CA THR A 118 -8.66 19.61 -14.42
C THR A 118 -7.97 20.95 -14.58
N THR A 119 -7.81 21.35 -15.83
CA THR A 119 -7.47 22.72 -16.19
C THR A 119 -8.58 23.71 -15.72
N PRO A 120 -8.25 24.98 -15.43
CA PRO A 120 -9.16 25.90 -14.78
C PRO A 120 -10.37 26.33 -15.63
N ASP A 121 -10.37 26.07 -16.92
CA ASP A 121 -11.49 26.31 -17.85
C ASP A 121 -12.61 25.27 -17.72
N ILE A 122 -12.32 24.07 -17.20
CA ILE A 122 -13.31 23.03 -16.89
C ILE A 122 -14.01 23.39 -15.58
N LYS A 123 -15.34 23.59 -15.62
CA LYS A 123 -16.14 24.00 -14.44
C LYS A 123 -17.02 22.86 -13.92
N ARG A 124 -17.47 21.99 -14.79
CA ARG A 124 -18.35 20.84 -14.53
C ARG A 124 -17.81 19.62 -15.22
N VAL A 125 -18.27 18.43 -14.76
CA VAL A 125 -17.81 17.16 -15.33
C VAL A 125 -18.16 17.03 -16.82
N GLU A 126 -19.33 17.56 -17.21
CA GLU A 126 -19.78 17.55 -18.59
C GLU A 126 -18.88 18.33 -19.55
N ASP A 127 -18.12 19.31 -19.05
CA ASP A 127 -17.17 20.10 -19.85
C ASP A 127 -15.96 19.24 -20.30
N LEU A 128 -15.78 18.04 -19.73
CA LEU A 128 -14.80 17.05 -20.16
C LEU A 128 -15.18 16.36 -21.48
N ARG A 129 -16.42 16.54 -22.00
CA ARG A 129 -16.79 15.98 -23.30
C ARG A 129 -15.92 16.55 -24.41
N GLY A 130 -15.40 15.65 -25.25
CA GLY A 130 -14.46 15.99 -26.31
C GLY A 130 -13.03 16.33 -25.86
N LYS A 131 -12.78 16.38 -24.55
CA LYS A 131 -11.46 16.69 -23.96
C LYS A 131 -10.61 15.43 -23.82
N THR A 132 -9.34 15.63 -23.50
CA THR A 132 -8.39 14.56 -23.22
C THR A 132 -8.16 14.41 -21.72
N ILE A 133 -8.28 13.19 -21.21
CA ILE A 133 -8.05 12.85 -19.80
C ILE A 133 -6.83 11.95 -19.66
N GLY A 134 -5.91 12.33 -18.80
CA GLY A 134 -4.73 11.55 -18.42
C GLY A 134 -5.10 10.48 -17.39
N LEU A 135 -4.97 9.21 -17.73
CA LEU A 135 -5.28 8.06 -16.88
C LEU A 135 -4.07 7.13 -16.73
N GLU A 136 -4.20 6.11 -15.91
CA GLU A 136 -3.34 4.91 -15.97
C GLU A 136 -3.71 4.04 -17.17
N ARG A 137 -3.06 2.88 -17.29
CA ARG A 137 -3.43 1.89 -18.30
C ARG A 137 -4.74 1.18 -17.92
N PRO A 138 -5.52 0.71 -18.89
CA PRO A 138 -6.68 -0.14 -18.63
C PRO A 138 -6.36 -1.29 -17.69
N GLY A 139 -7.28 -1.61 -16.78
CA GLY A 139 -7.11 -2.62 -15.73
C GLY A 139 -6.43 -2.12 -14.45
N GLN A 140 -5.82 -0.93 -14.45
CA GLN A 140 -5.23 -0.36 -13.26
C GLN A 140 -6.24 0.50 -12.46
N ALA A 141 -5.91 0.76 -11.18
CA ALA A 141 -6.86 1.33 -10.24
C ALA A 141 -7.41 2.68 -10.67
N ALA A 142 -6.53 3.62 -11.03
CA ALA A 142 -6.93 4.96 -11.40
C ALA A 142 -7.75 4.99 -12.71
N TYR A 143 -7.37 4.16 -13.71
CA TYR A 143 -8.15 4.03 -14.93
C TYR A 143 -9.57 3.57 -14.63
N THR A 144 -9.69 2.43 -13.94
CA THR A 144 -10.99 1.83 -13.62
C THR A 144 -11.87 2.79 -12.84
N GLU A 145 -11.30 3.48 -11.86
CA GLU A 145 -12.09 4.38 -11.02
C GLU A 145 -12.61 5.58 -11.80
N ALA A 146 -11.77 6.19 -12.64
CA ALA A 146 -12.22 7.28 -13.50
C ALA A 146 -13.34 6.83 -14.44
N VAL A 147 -13.16 5.68 -15.11
CA VAL A 147 -14.15 5.14 -16.04
C VAL A 147 -15.47 4.80 -15.35
N VAL A 148 -15.41 4.16 -14.17
CA VAL A 148 -16.61 3.82 -13.41
C VAL A 148 -17.35 5.09 -12.92
N VAL A 149 -16.63 6.07 -12.37
CA VAL A 149 -17.27 7.31 -11.90
C VAL A 149 -17.88 8.08 -13.07
N LEU A 150 -17.12 8.32 -14.12
CA LEU A 150 -17.61 9.07 -15.30
C LEU A 150 -18.74 8.33 -16.01
N GLY A 151 -18.66 7.01 -16.14
CA GLY A 151 -19.69 6.20 -16.80
C GLY A 151 -20.98 6.10 -15.99
N LYS A 152 -20.87 5.68 -14.72
CA LYS A 152 -22.03 5.41 -13.86
C LYS A 152 -22.81 6.68 -13.53
N PHE A 153 -22.13 7.75 -13.16
CA PHE A 153 -22.75 8.96 -12.61
C PHE A 153 -22.94 10.08 -13.65
N PHE A 154 -22.09 10.14 -14.68
CA PHE A 154 -22.10 11.23 -15.66
C PHE A 154 -22.39 10.77 -17.10
N LYS A 155 -22.59 9.45 -17.29
CA LYS A 155 -22.90 8.85 -18.61
C LYS A 155 -21.87 9.23 -19.67
N MET A 156 -20.59 9.13 -19.31
CA MET A 156 -19.46 9.45 -20.20
C MET A 156 -18.56 8.22 -20.37
N GLU A 157 -18.28 7.87 -21.61
CA GLU A 157 -17.51 6.69 -21.99
C GLU A 157 -16.15 7.07 -22.62
N PRO A 158 -15.05 6.37 -22.25
CA PRO A 158 -13.74 6.60 -22.87
C PRO A 158 -13.78 6.27 -24.36
N GLY A 159 -13.12 7.09 -25.19
CA GLY A 159 -13.08 6.93 -26.64
C GLY A 159 -14.30 7.46 -27.37
N LYS A 160 -15.43 7.64 -26.69
CA LYS A 160 -16.67 8.20 -27.26
C LYS A 160 -16.89 9.64 -26.79
N ASP A 161 -16.95 9.85 -25.47
CA ASP A 161 -17.24 11.15 -24.89
C ASP A 161 -15.99 11.94 -24.53
N TYR A 162 -14.88 11.26 -24.27
CA TYR A 162 -13.57 11.88 -23.98
C TYR A 162 -12.43 11.01 -24.51
N LYS A 163 -11.30 11.65 -24.81
CA LYS A 163 -10.07 10.94 -25.23
C LYS A 163 -9.26 10.56 -24.01
N VAL A 164 -8.49 9.46 -24.11
CA VAL A 164 -7.62 8.99 -23.06
C VAL A 164 -6.16 8.97 -23.53
N ILE A 165 -5.27 9.55 -22.74
CA ILE A 165 -3.83 9.34 -22.82
C ILE A 165 -3.39 8.62 -21.53
N THR A 166 -2.62 7.55 -21.68
CA THR A 166 -2.17 6.75 -20.54
C THR A 166 -0.75 7.07 -20.12
N PHE A 167 -0.52 7.11 -18.83
CA PHE A 167 0.76 7.39 -18.20
C PHE A 167 1.13 6.29 -17.18
N ASN A 168 2.41 6.07 -16.99
CA ASN A 168 2.92 5.03 -16.08
C ASN A 168 3.03 5.51 -14.63
N ALA A 169 3.14 6.82 -14.40
CA ALA A 169 3.32 7.41 -13.08
C ALA A 169 2.44 8.66 -12.90
N GLU A 170 2.08 8.95 -11.65
CA GLU A 170 1.28 10.14 -11.32
C GLU A 170 2.00 11.47 -11.63
N PRO A 171 3.31 11.64 -11.35
CA PRO A 171 4.02 12.87 -11.73
C PRO A 171 3.92 13.21 -13.20
N ASP A 172 3.90 12.20 -14.09
CA ASP A 172 3.76 12.42 -15.54
C ASP A 172 2.37 12.98 -15.89
N ARG A 173 1.32 12.47 -15.19
CA ARG A 173 -0.06 13.00 -15.34
C ARG A 173 -0.15 14.45 -14.84
N VAL A 174 0.50 14.77 -13.72
CA VAL A 174 0.58 16.14 -13.19
C VAL A 174 1.24 17.06 -14.21
N ALA A 175 2.39 16.67 -14.74
CA ALA A 175 3.11 17.45 -15.75
C ALA A 175 2.27 17.67 -17.02
N ALA A 176 1.60 16.62 -17.51
CA ALA A 176 0.74 16.71 -18.68
C ALA A 176 -0.47 17.63 -18.44
N LEU A 177 -1.03 17.65 -17.24
CA LEU A 177 -2.14 18.53 -16.87
C LEU A 177 -1.68 19.99 -16.76
N ILE A 178 -0.56 20.26 -16.10
CA ILE A 178 0.01 21.61 -15.95
C ILE A 178 0.38 22.20 -17.32
N ASN A 179 0.97 21.40 -18.20
CA ASN A 179 1.31 21.78 -19.57
C ASN A 179 0.11 21.79 -20.52
N LYS A 180 -1.10 21.50 -20.01
CA LYS A 180 -2.36 21.45 -20.78
C LYS A 180 -2.36 20.45 -21.94
N SER A 181 -1.45 19.48 -21.96
CA SER A 181 -1.46 18.36 -22.92
C SER A 181 -2.68 17.44 -22.70
N VAL A 182 -3.23 17.45 -21.49
CA VAL A 182 -4.53 16.89 -21.11
C VAL A 182 -5.35 17.95 -20.37
N GLN A 183 -6.67 17.91 -20.45
CA GLN A 183 -7.56 18.85 -19.76
C GLN A 183 -8.09 18.31 -18.44
N GLY A 184 -7.97 17.01 -18.22
CA GLY A 184 -8.25 16.35 -16.97
C GLY A 184 -7.21 15.28 -16.68
N ALA A 185 -7.02 14.95 -15.40
CA ALA A 185 -6.19 13.84 -14.97
C ALA A 185 -6.73 13.22 -13.70
N ILE A 186 -6.61 11.89 -13.57
CA ILE A 186 -6.86 11.23 -12.29
C ILE A 186 -5.59 11.26 -11.45
N LEU A 187 -5.68 11.85 -10.26
CA LEU A 187 -4.55 12.08 -9.36
C LEU A 187 -4.93 11.66 -7.95
N SER A 188 -3.99 11.08 -7.20
CA SER A 188 -4.14 10.92 -5.76
C SER A 188 -3.92 12.26 -5.05
N PHE A 189 -4.39 12.36 -3.81
CA PHE A 189 -4.52 13.64 -3.13
C PHE A 189 -3.23 14.48 -3.08
N PRO A 190 -2.04 13.97 -2.76
CA PRO A 190 -0.82 14.79 -2.76
C PRO A 190 -0.48 15.38 -4.13
N HIS A 191 -0.68 14.61 -5.18
CA HIS A 191 -0.43 15.05 -6.55
C HIS A 191 -1.49 16.05 -7.03
N ALA A 192 -2.76 15.86 -6.64
CA ALA A 192 -3.84 16.80 -6.92
C ALA A 192 -3.58 18.16 -6.25
N ALA A 193 -3.19 18.16 -4.97
CA ALA A 193 -2.87 19.39 -4.24
C ALA A 193 -1.67 20.14 -4.86
N ARG A 194 -0.67 19.39 -5.35
CA ARG A 194 0.43 19.99 -6.13
C ARG A 194 -0.06 20.65 -7.42
N ALA A 195 -0.95 19.98 -8.15
CA ALA A 195 -1.54 20.55 -9.36
C ALA A 195 -2.40 21.78 -9.07
N GLU A 196 -3.15 21.79 -7.95
CA GLU A 196 -3.93 22.99 -7.53
C GLU A 196 -3.03 24.19 -7.27
N LYS A 197 -1.85 23.99 -6.68
CA LYS A 197 -0.87 25.06 -6.47
C LYS A 197 -0.40 25.69 -7.79
N GLU A 198 -0.39 24.90 -8.87
CA GLU A 198 -0.06 25.34 -10.23
C GLU A 198 -1.29 25.84 -11.02
N GLY A 199 -2.39 26.15 -10.30
CA GLY A 199 -3.61 26.73 -10.87
C GLY A 199 -4.61 25.73 -11.45
N MET A 200 -4.38 24.43 -11.30
CA MET A 200 -5.36 23.41 -11.68
C MET A 200 -6.48 23.34 -10.63
N LYS A 201 -7.56 22.60 -10.91
CA LYS A 201 -8.72 22.46 -10.00
C LYS A 201 -9.06 21.02 -9.76
N ILE A 202 -9.27 20.64 -8.52
CA ILE A 202 -9.96 19.40 -8.19
C ILE A 202 -11.44 19.58 -8.56
N LEU A 203 -11.87 18.90 -9.62
CA LEU A 203 -13.24 18.95 -10.12
C LEU A 203 -14.16 18.08 -9.27
N LEU A 204 -13.71 16.87 -8.94
CA LEU A 204 -14.41 15.96 -8.04
C LEU A 204 -13.44 15.02 -7.31
N LYS A 205 -13.87 14.49 -6.17
CA LYS A 205 -13.25 13.39 -5.44
C LYS A 205 -14.02 12.12 -5.75
N THR A 206 -13.35 11.11 -6.25
CA THR A 206 -14.04 9.86 -6.65
C THR A 206 -14.62 9.10 -5.48
N GLY A 207 -14.01 9.22 -4.29
CA GLY A 207 -14.50 8.64 -3.05
C GLY A 207 -15.88 9.14 -2.60
N ASP A 208 -16.30 10.32 -3.07
CA ASP A 208 -17.65 10.84 -2.81
C ASP A 208 -18.73 10.08 -3.60
N TYR A 209 -18.33 9.36 -4.66
CA TYR A 209 -19.20 8.60 -5.54
C TYR A 209 -19.09 7.09 -5.33
N ILE A 210 -17.89 6.61 -5.01
CA ILE A 210 -17.59 5.19 -4.82
C ILE A 210 -16.81 5.02 -3.52
N PRO A 211 -17.49 4.77 -2.38
CA PRO A 211 -16.82 4.41 -1.15
C PRO A 211 -16.22 3.02 -1.28
N ARG A 212 -14.90 2.91 -1.38
CA ARG A 212 -14.21 1.62 -1.49
C ARG A 212 -12.85 1.63 -0.84
N LEU A 213 -12.33 0.43 -0.59
CA LEU A 213 -10.98 0.24 -0.09
C LEU A 213 -9.95 0.83 -1.07
N GLY A 214 -9.25 1.87 -0.61
CA GLY A 214 -8.30 2.63 -1.43
C GLY A 214 -6.92 2.00 -1.51
N GLY A 215 -6.38 1.55 -0.39
CA GLY A 215 -5.07 0.92 -0.27
C GLY A 215 -5.11 -0.33 0.60
N THR A 216 -4.47 -1.41 0.14
CA THR A 216 -4.38 -2.68 0.86
C THR A 216 -3.21 -3.46 0.32
N PHE A 217 -2.46 -4.10 1.21
CA PHE A 217 -1.39 -5.01 0.81
C PHE A 217 -1.93 -6.37 0.40
N ILE A 218 -1.38 -6.87 -0.69
CA ILE A 218 -1.57 -8.24 -1.16
C ILE A 218 -0.28 -9.03 -1.04
N ALA A 219 -0.42 -10.36 -0.90
CA ALA A 219 0.67 -11.31 -0.91
C ALA A 219 0.22 -12.62 -1.58
N HIS A 220 1.18 -13.46 -1.98
CA HIS A 220 0.88 -14.80 -2.46
C HIS A 220 0.41 -15.70 -1.31
N LYS A 221 -0.63 -16.53 -1.52
CA LYS A 221 -1.21 -17.42 -0.49
C LYS A 221 -0.17 -18.33 0.17
N ASP A 222 0.69 -18.96 -0.65
CA ASP A 222 1.71 -19.87 -0.14
C ASP A 222 2.73 -19.13 0.73
N LEU A 223 3.14 -17.93 0.32
CA LEU A 223 4.08 -17.12 1.08
C LEU A 223 3.50 -16.79 2.47
N VAL A 224 2.23 -16.40 2.54
CA VAL A 224 1.55 -16.13 3.81
C VAL A 224 1.52 -17.38 4.70
N LYS A 225 1.28 -18.55 4.10
CA LYS A 225 1.28 -19.84 4.82
C LYS A 225 2.67 -20.22 5.30
N GLU A 226 3.68 -20.16 4.43
CA GLU A 226 5.06 -20.57 4.70
C GLU A 226 5.79 -19.60 5.64
N LYS A 227 5.51 -18.29 5.51
CA LYS A 227 6.14 -17.20 6.27
C LYS A 227 5.15 -16.48 7.20
N ARG A 228 4.31 -17.27 7.92
CA ARG A 228 3.25 -16.71 8.77
C ARG A 228 3.77 -15.67 9.77
N ASP A 229 4.88 -15.96 10.47
CA ASP A 229 5.47 -15.02 11.43
C ASP A 229 5.97 -13.72 10.76
N VAL A 230 6.63 -13.82 9.62
CA VAL A 230 7.07 -12.66 8.82
C VAL A 230 5.87 -11.81 8.42
N THR A 231 4.78 -12.45 7.97
CA THR A 231 3.55 -11.75 7.59
C THR A 231 2.92 -11.03 8.80
N LYS A 232 2.90 -11.66 10.00
CA LYS A 232 2.42 -11.00 11.24
C LYS A 232 3.28 -9.79 11.61
N ARG A 233 4.61 -9.91 11.53
CA ARG A 233 5.53 -8.79 11.78
C ARG A 233 5.29 -7.65 10.80
N PHE A 234 5.08 -7.97 9.51
CA PHE A 234 4.72 -6.97 8.51
C PHE A 234 3.40 -6.27 8.86
N ILE A 235 2.35 -7.02 9.21
CA ILE A 235 1.06 -6.46 9.65
C ILE A 235 1.25 -5.53 10.84
N ARG A 236 2.03 -5.94 11.87
CA ARG A 236 2.29 -5.09 13.05
C ARG A 236 2.99 -3.79 12.68
N ALA A 237 3.98 -3.83 11.80
CA ALA A 237 4.66 -2.62 11.31
C ALA A 237 3.67 -1.69 10.61
N MET A 238 2.79 -2.21 9.75
CA MET A 238 1.78 -1.42 9.05
C MET A 238 0.70 -0.86 9.98
N VAL A 239 0.28 -1.62 10.99
CA VAL A 239 -0.63 -1.12 12.04
C VAL A 239 -0.02 0.07 12.77
N LYS A 240 1.24 -0.05 13.20
CA LYS A 240 1.98 1.05 13.86
C LYS A 240 2.14 2.27 12.94
N ALA A 241 2.35 2.04 11.65
CA ALA A 241 2.45 3.12 10.67
C ALA A 241 1.12 3.86 10.48
N ASN A 242 0.01 3.14 10.42
CA ASN A 242 -1.33 3.75 10.37
C ASN A 242 -1.62 4.60 11.62
N ASP A 243 -1.22 4.11 12.81
CA ASP A 243 -1.37 4.86 14.05
C ASP A 243 -0.50 6.11 14.08
N TYR A 244 0.73 5.99 13.59
CA TYR A 244 1.68 7.10 13.55
C TYR A 244 1.12 8.30 12.79
N VAL A 245 0.38 8.08 11.69
CA VAL A 245 -0.24 9.16 10.92
C VAL A 245 -1.08 10.07 11.82
N LYS A 246 -1.90 9.49 12.68
CA LYS A 246 -2.80 10.22 13.58
C LYS A 246 -2.07 10.78 14.80
N ALA A 247 -1.12 10.01 15.35
CA ALA A 247 -0.43 10.34 16.57
C ALA A 247 0.69 11.38 16.39
N ASN A 248 1.24 11.52 15.17
CA ASN A 248 2.41 12.36 14.92
C ASN A 248 2.24 13.20 13.64
N LYS A 249 1.51 14.30 13.77
CA LYS A 249 1.28 15.25 12.67
C LYS A 249 2.58 15.71 12.04
N LYS A 250 3.53 16.22 12.86
CA LYS A 250 4.80 16.74 12.35
C LYS A 250 5.59 15.68 11.58
N GLY A 251 5.78 14.52 12.16
CA GLY A 251 6.54 13.45 11.52
C GLY A 251 5.87 12.91 10.25
N THR A 252 4.53 12.96 10.16
CA THR A 252 3.80 12.61 8.95
C THR A 252 3.97 13.66 7.86
N ILE A 253 3.94 14.95 8.22
CA ILE A 253 4.22 16.04 7.29
C ILE A 253 5.64 15.94 6.74
N ASP A 254 6.64 15.67 7.58
CA ASP A 254 8.04 15.48 7.15
C ASP A 254 8.15 14.32 6.11
N VAL A 255 7.40 13.23 6.32
CA VAL A 255 7.34 12.11 5.37
C VAL A 255 6.65 12.53 4.05
N ILE A 256 5.53 13.25 4.13
CA ILE A 256 4.84 13.79 2.94
C ILE A 256 5.81 14.67 2.15
N GLN A 257 6.50 15.61 2.79
CA GLN A 257 7.47 16.48 2.13
C GLN A 257 8.57 15.69 1.43
N LYS A 258 9.14 14.69 2.12
CA LYS A 258 10.23 13.86 1.61
C LYS A 258 9.82 13.03 0.40
N TYR A 259 8.74 12.27 0.51
CA TYR A 259 8.36 11.27 -0.50
C TYR A 259 7.62 11.85 -1.70
N PHE A 260 7.02 13.04 -1.57
CA PHE A 260 6.37 13.75 -2.67
C PHE A 260 7.15 14.99 -3.15
N GLU A 261 8.37 15.18 -2.62
CA GLU A 261 9.25 16.30 -2.96
C GLU A 261 8.59 17.68 -2.79
N ILE A 262 7.75 17.81 -1.73
CA ILE A 262 6.99 19.03 -1.44
C ILE A 262 7.81 19.91 -0.48
N LYS A 263 8.38 21.01 -0.99
CA LYS A 263 9.17 21.95 -0.19
C LYS A 263 8.28 22.89 0.64
N ASP A 264 7.06 23.17 0.18
CA ASP A 264 6.12 24.05 0.83
C ASP A 264 5.47 23.37 2.05
N ALA A 265 5.76 23.87 3.23
CA ALA A 265 5.26 23.31 4.49
C ALA A 265 3.74 23.47 4.62
N ALA A 266 3.17 24.58 4.17
CA ALA A 266 1.72 24.83 4.23
C ALA A 266 0.96 23.87 3.31
N LEU A 267 1.50 23.60 2.11
CA LEU A 267 0.94 22.60 1.20
C LEU A 267 0.99 21.20 1.82
N ALA A 268 2.14 20.80 2.41
CA ALA A 268 2.29 19.50 3.05
C ALA A 268 1.34 19.35 4.25
N GLU A 269 1.14 20.40 5.04
CA GLU A 269 0.16 20.42 6.13
C GLU A 269 -1.28 20.32 5.60
N GLY A 270 -1.61 21.01 4.53
CA GLY A 270 -2.91 20.91 3.85
C GLY A 270 -3.19 19.48 3.39
N ILE A 271 -2.20 18.80 2.80
CA ILE A 271 -2.29 17.39 2.40
C ILE A 271 -2.54 16.52 3.64
N TYR A 272 -1.76 16.68 4.71
CA TYR A 272 -1.96 15.94 5.95
C TYR A 272 -3.39 16.07 6.47
N ASN A 273 -3.91 17.30 6.56
CA ASN A 273 -5.27 17.57 7.06
C ASN A 273 -6.35 16.85 6.24
N GLN A 274 -6.11 16.65 4.95
CA GLN A 274 -7.05 15.95 4.06
C GLN A 274 -7.00 14.42 4.23
N VAL A 275 -5.83 13.85 4.50
CA VAL A 275 -5.64 12.40 4.46
C VAL A 275 -5.52 11.74 5.84
N GLN A 276 -5.34 12.49 6.93
CA GLN A 276 -5.04 11.94 8.26
C GLN A 276 -6.03 10.88 8.76
N ASN A 277 -7.30 10.95 8.34
CA ASN A 277 -8.35 10.01 8.70
C ASN A 277 -8.61 8.93 7.64
N ALA A 278 -7.84 8.93 6.56
CA ALA A 278 -8.04 8.00 5.45
C ALA A 278 -7.45 6.60 5.71
N PHE A 279 -6.60 6.45 6.74
CA PHE A 279 -5.78 5.26 6.93
C PHE A 279 -6.25 4.37 8.07
N GLY A 280 -6.13 3.06 7.87
CA GLY A 280 -6.42 2.04 8.87
C GLY A 280 -5.98 0.66 8.40
N PRO A 281 -5.69 -0.25 9.33
CA PRO A 281 -5.21 -1.59 9.03
C PRO A 281 -6.33 -2.58 8.69
N GLU A 282 -7.57 -2.19 8.91
CA GLU A 282 -8.73 -3.05 8.70
C GLU A 282 -9.01 -3.26 7.20
N ILE A 283 -9.73 -4.31 6.88
CA ILE A 283 -10.27 -4.60 5.55
C ILE A 283 -11.78 -4.76 5.70
N PRO A 284 -12.56 -3.66 5.76
CA PRO A 284 -14.00 -3.70 5.94
C PRO A 284 -14.68 -4.47 4.81
N PRO A 285 -15.62 -5.39 5.12
CA PRO A 285 -16.27 -6.23 4.11
C PRO A 285 -17.06 -5.45 3.06
N ASP A 286 -17.71 -4.35 3.45
CA ASP A 286 -18.43 -3.46 2.55
C ASP A 286 -17.52 -2.75 1.55
N LEU A 287 -16.39 -2.20 2.01
CA LEU A 287 -15.40 -1.58 1.13
C LEU A 287 -14.68 -2.61 0.24
N LEU A 288 -14.46 -3.82 0.76
CA LEU A 288 -13.92 -4.93 -0.02
C LEU A 288 -14.90 -5.33 -1.13
N LYS A 289 -16.18 -5.42 -0.81
CA LYS A 289 -17.23 -5.72 -1.77
C LYS A 289 -17.25 -4.71 -2.92
N GLU A 290 -17.30 -3.42 -2.60
CA GLU A 290 -17.24 -2.34 -3.60
C GLU A 290 -15.97 -2.41 -4.47
N LEU A 291 -14.82 -2.77 -3.88
CA LEU A 291 -13.59 -2.97 -4.64
C LEU A 291 -13.76 -4.06 -5.70
N PHE A 292 -14.37 -5.19 -5.36
CA PHE A 292 -14.60 -6.28 -6.30
C PHE A 292 -15.72 -5.97 -7.30
N GLU A 293 -16.83 -5.38 -6.87
CA GLU A 293 -17.93 -4.97 -7.75
C GLU A 293 -17.49 -3.99 -8.82
N SER A 294 -16.61 -3.04 -8.46
CA SER A 294 -16.03 -2.11 -9.44
C SER A 294 -15.14 -2.79 -10.51
N ARG A 295 -14.80 -4.07 -10.35
CA ARG A 295 -13.99 -4.87 -11.29
C ARG A 295 -14.82 -5.87 -12.08
N THR A 296 -16.09 -6.02 -11.76
CA THR A 296 -16.99 -7.00 -12.37
C THR A 296 -18.05 -6.33 -13.23
N THR A 297 -17.66 -5.30 -13.96
CA THR A 297 -18.54 -4.63 -14.92
C THR A 297 -18.31 -5.18 -16.33
N PRO A 298 -19.35 -5.20 -17.20
CA PRO A 298 -19.21 -5.65 -18.60
C PRO A 298 -18.14 -4.89 -19.37
N GLU A 299 -17.97 -3.59 -19.09
CA GLU A 299 -16.96 -2.72 -19.72
C GLU A 299 -15.52 -3.17 -19.42
N LEU A 300 -15.34 -3.90 -18.31
CA LEU A 300 -14.06 -4.50 -17.92
C LEU A 300 -13.96 -5.98 -18.31
N GLY A 301 -14.89 -6.47 -19.11
CA GLY A 301 -14.91 -7.85 -19.61
C GLY A 301 -15.44 -8.88 -18.63
N TRP A 302 -16.16 -8.46 -17.57
CA TRP A 302 -16.86 -9.42 -16.70
C TRP A 302 -18.16 -9.87 -17.38
N PRO A 303 -18.42 -11.18 -17.46
CA PRO A 303 -19.64 -11.66 -18.12
C PRO A 303 -20.90 -11.14 -17.44
N ALA A 304 -21.84 -10.63 -18.22
CA ALA A 304 -23.10 -10.15 -17.69
C ALA A 304 -23.83 -11.26 -16.92
N GLY A 305 -24.34 -10.92 -15.73
CA GLY A 305 -25.07 -11.88 -14.87
C GLY A 305 -24.18 -12.88 -14.12
N LYS A 306 -22.88 -12.90 -14.34
CA LYS A 306 -21.96 -13.73 -13.54
C LYS A 306 -21.87 -13.17 -12.12
N PRO A 307 -22.22 -13.95 -11.07
CA PRO A 307 -22.12 -13.47 -9.70
C PRO A 307 -20.67 -13.31 -9.26
N LEU A 308 -20.45 -12.45 -8.25
CA LEU A 308 -19.19 -12.40 -7.53
C LEU A 308 -18.94 -13.74 -6.83
N PRO A 309 -17.69 -14.22 -6.82
CA PRO A 309 -17.32 -15.32 -5.93
C PRO A 309 -17.41 -14.87 -4.48
N ASP A 310 -17.32 -15.82 -3.54
CA ASP A 310 -17.10 -15.48 -2.14
C ASP A 310 -15.78 -14.68 -2.01
N ILE A 311 -15.88 -13.38 -1.77
CA ILE A 311 -14.73 -12.48 -1.72
C ILE A 311 -13.93 -12.62 -0.43
N GLU A 312 -14.50 -13.18 0.64
CA GLU A 312 -13.78 -13.39 1.90
C GLU A 312 -12.66 -14.43 1.75
N GLN A 313 -12.74 -15.34 0.77
CA GLN A 313 -11.66 -16.27 0.44
C GLN A 313 -10.36 -15.55 0.02
N PHE A 314 -10.45 -14.28 -0.37
CA PHE A 314 -9.31 -13.48 -0.78
C PHE A 314 -8.69 -12.63 0.35
N VAL A 315 -9.14 -12.83 1.59
CA VAL A 315 -8.60 -12.12 2.77
C VAL A 315 -8.08 -13.13 3.79
N VAL A 316 -6.89 -12.90 4.33
CA VAL A 316 -6.39 -13.67 5.47
C VAL A 316 -6.86 -13.07 6.79
N ARG A 317 -8.19 -13.00 6.93
CA ARG A 317 -8.86 -12.29 8.01
C ARG A 317 -8.49 -12.83 9.38
N ASP A 318 -8.35 -14.14 9.51
CA ASP A 318 -7.94 -14.77 10.79
C ASP A 318 -6.56 -14.29 11.22
N LEU A 319 -5.60 -14.24 10.29
CA LEU A 319 -4.24 -13.79 10.57
C LEU A 319 -4.20 -12.30 10.96
N LEU A 320 -4.95 -11.46 10.23
CA LEU A 320 -5.08 -10.04 10.55
C LEU A 320 -5.70 -9.84 11.93
N ASN A 321 -6.82 -10.50 12.21
CA ASN A 321 -7.53 -10.39 13.49
C ASN A 321 -6.71 -10.92 14.66
N GLU A 322 -6.02 -12.03 14.49
CA GLU A 322 -5.08 -12.59 15.48
C GLU A 322 -3.98 -11.57 15.80
N THR A 323 -3.36 -11.00 14.77
CA THR A 323 -2.30 -10.01 14.93
C THR A 323 -2.81 -8.74 15.63
N LEU A 324 -3.99 -8.26 15.28
CA LEU A 324 -4.60 -7.09 15.93
C LEU A 324 -4.89 -7.37 17.42
N LYS A 325 -5.41 -8.57 17.75
CA LYS A 325 -5.64 -8.98 19.15
C LYS A 325 -4.34 -9.04 19.97
N GLU A 326 -3.27 -9.58 19.39
CA GLU A 326 -1.95 -9.61 20.04
C GLU A 326 -1.40 -8.19 20.32
N MET A 327 -1.81 -7.21 19.53
CA MET A 327 -1.50 -5.79 19.74
C MET A 327 -2.48 -5.09 20.70
N GLY A 328 -3.39 -5.82 21.35
CA GLY A 328 -4.39 -5.26 22.26
C GLY A 328 -5.53 -4.53 21.56
N ARG A 329 -5.78 -4.82 20.27
CA ARG A 329 -6.84 -4.18 19.50
C ARG A 329 -8.05 -5.10 19.33
N THR A 330 -9.24 -4.51 19.33
CA THR A 330 -10.46 -5.21 18.94
C THR A 330 -10.61 -5.11 17.43
N PRO A 331 -10.58 -6.24 16.68
CA PRO A 331 -10.84 -6.22 15.25
C PRO A 331 -12.24 -5.65 14.99
N LYS A 332 -12.37 -4.72 14.07
CA LYS A 332 -13.68 -4.26 13.60
C LYS A 332 -14.27 -5.33 12.69
N LYS A 333 -15.57 -5.58 12.88
CA LYS A 333 -16.34 -6.51 12.03
C LYS A 333 -16.60 -5.90 10.66
#